data_457a2ea41414aeb6b124c8b44a5e19f6
#
_entry.id   457a2ea41414aeb6b124c8b44a5e19f6
#
_cell.length_a   1.000
_cell.length_b   1.000
_cell.length_c   1.000
_cell.angle_alpha   90.00
_cell.angle_beta   90.00
_cell.angle_gamma   90.00
#
_symmetry.space_group_name_H-M   'P 1'
#
loop_
_entity.id
_entity.type
_entity.pdbx_description
1 polymer ?
#
loop_
_entity_poly.entity_id
_entity_poly.type
_entity_poly.pdbx_seq_one_letter_code
_entity_poly.pdbx_strand_id
1 'polypeptide(L)'
;MKIIASAEIRTNYNAVIEECRQTGEPVYLTKNGQGEAVVTDIASFERREQILRAQQMVLEAYIDQLAGAKSFSTDEVRSMMNRIIDGEQQ
;
A
#
# COMPACT_ATOMS: atom_id res chain seq x y z
N MET A 1 -8.18 -7.94 8.29
CA MET A 1 -6.84 -7.52 8.76
C MET A 1 -6.52 -8.28 10.03
N LYS A 2 -5.37 -8.89 10.08
CA LYS A 2 -4.96 -9.65 11.25
C LYS A 2 -3.81 -8.95 11.97
N ILE A 3 -3.88 -8.92 13.28
CA ILE A 3 -2.90 -8.29 14.15
C ILE A 3 -2.45 -9.33 15.17
N ILE A 4 -1.16 -9.56 15.26
CA ILE A 4 -0.58 -10.49 16.23
C ILE A 4 0.62 -9.85 16.92
N ALA A 5 1.00 -10.39 18.07
CA ALA A 5 2.22 -9.96 18.75
C ALA A 5 3.44 -10.41 17.94
N SER A 6 4.46 -9.56 17.85
CA SER A 6 5.69 -9.89 17.12
C SER A 6 6.33 -11.18 17.59
N ALA A 7 6.23 -11.49 18.87
CA ALA A 7 6.81 -12.71 19.45
C ALA A 7 6.18 -13.98 18.87
N GLU A 8 4.92 -13.94 18.43
CA GLU A 8 4.25 -15.11 17.88
C GLU A 8 4.85 -15.59 16.57
N ILE A 9 5.50 -14.72 15.81
CA ILE A 9 6.07 -15.11 14.52
C ILE A 9 7.17 -16.15 14.68
N ARG A 10 7.83 -16.19 15.84
CA ARG A 10 8.89 -17.16 16.09
C ARG A 10 8.37 -18.59 16.11
N THR A 11 7.18 -18.80 16.66
CA THR A 11 6.61 -20.13 16.82
C THR A 11 5.66 -20.49 15.70
N ASN A 12 5.04 -19.50 15.05
CA ASN A 12 3.99 -19.69 14.05
C ASN A 12 4.36 -19.16 12.68
N TYR A 13 5.64 -19.02 12.36
CA TYR A 13 6.10 -18.40 11.13
C TYR A 13 5.44 -19.02 9.89
N ASN A 14 5.49 -20.33 9.75
CA ASN A 14 4.94 -21.00 8.58
C ASN A 14 3.42 -20.82 8.47
N ALA A 15 2.72 -20.88 9.59
CA ALA A 15 1.27 -20.67 9.60
C ALA A 15 0.89 -19.24 9.22
N VAL A 16 1.65 -18.26 9.70
CA VAL A 16 1.41 -16.85 9.38
C VAL A 16 1.64 -16.58 7.90
N ILE A 17 2.75 -17.08 7.34
CA ILE A 17 3.05 -16.91 5.91
C ILE A 17 1.99 -17.60 5.04
N GLU A 18 1.57 -18.81 5.41
CA GLU A 18 0.55 -19.53 4.65
C GLU A 18 -0.78 -18.79 4.69
N GLU A 19 -1.15 -18.21 5.81
CA GLU A 19 -2.35 -17.40 5.90
C GLU A 19 -2.28 -16.18 5.00
N CYS A 20 -1.14 -15.48 4.98
CA CYS A 20 -0.93 -14.36 4.06
C CYS A 20 -1.09 -14.80 2.60
N ARG A 21 -0.54 -15.98 2.27
CA ARG A 21 -0.62 -16.52 0.91
C ARG A 21 -2.07 -16.83 0.51
N GLN A 22 -2.84 -17.39 1.43
CA GLN A 22 -4.24 -17.77 1.16
C GLN A 22 -5.16 -16.56 1.08
N THR A 23 -5.00 -15.60 1.99
CA THR A 23 -5.88 -14.43 2.06
C THR A 23 -5.45 -13.30 1.16
N GLY A 24 -4.17 -13.24 0.79
CA GLY A 24 -3.60 -12.12 0.06
C GLY A 24 -3.42 -10.87 0.91
N GLU A 25 -3.68 -10.95 2.21
CA GLU A 25 -3.61 -9.81 3.11
C GLU A 25 -2.40 -9.90 4.03
N PRO A 26 -1.80 -8.75 4.39
CA PRO A 26 -0.69 -8.73 5.32
C PRO A 26 -1.14 -8.98 6.76
N VAL A 27 -0.20 -9.42 7.58
CA VAL A 27 -0.38 -9.55 9.02
C VAL A 27 0.44 -8.46 9.71
N TYR A 28 -0.18 -7.73 10.60
CA TYR A 28 0.46 -6.65 11.32
C TYR A 28 1.05 -7.18 12.62
N LEU A 29 2.32 -6.88 12.86
CA LEU A 29 3.03 -7.29 14.06
C LEU A 29 3.09 -6.12 15.04
N THR A 30 2.77 -6.41 16.30
CA THR A 30 2.78 -5.39 17.35
C THR A 30 3.72 -5.78 18.45
N LYS A 31 4.30 -4.78 19.10
CA LYS A 31 5.13 -4.92 20.28
C LYS A 31 4.72 -3.85 21.27
N ASN A 32 4.42 -4.27 22.50
CA ASN A 32 3.94 -3.36 23.55
C ASN A 32 2.73 -2.52 23.09
N GLY A 33 1.81 -3.15 22.35
CA GLY A 33 0.61 -2.50 21.87
C GLY A 33 0.78 -1.55 20.68
N GLN A 34 1.98 -1.47 20.12
CA GLN A 34 2.27 -0.59 18.98
C GLN A 34 2.64 -1.40 17.74
N GLY A 35 2.19 -0.94 16.58
CA GLY A 35 2.57 -1.54 15.32
C GLY A 35 4.07 -1.42 15.09
N GLU A 36 4.72 -2.52 14.77
CA GLU A 36 6.17 -2.60 14.61
C GLU A 36 6.57 -2.99 13.19
N ALA A 37 5.83 -3.93 12.60
CA ALA A 37 6.19 -4.48 11.31
C ALA A 37 4.96 -5.05 10.61
N VAL A 38 5.13 -5.34 9.33
CA VAL A 38 4.12 -6.00 8.51
C VAL A 38 4.77 -7.21 7.86
N VAL A 39 4.07 -8.33 7.87
CA VAL A 39 4.51 -9.57 7.23
C VAL A 39 3.52 -9.93 6.12
N THR A 40 4.06 -10.30 4.97
CA THR A 40 3.26 -10.80 3.87
C THR A 40 4.11 -11.77 3.04
N ASP A 41 3.47 -12.65 2.29
CA ASP A 41 4.19 -13.49 1.33
C ASP A 41 4.60 -12.65 0.11
N ILE A 42 5.66 -13.09 -0.57
CA ILE A 42 6.23 -12.31 -1.68
C ILE A 42 5.22 -12.12 -2.82
N ALA A 43 4.47 -13.15 -3.18
CA ALA A 43 3.53 -13.06 -4.29
C ALA A 43 2.44 -12.02 -4.03
N SER A 44 1.88 -11.99 -2.81
CA SER A 44 0.88 -11.00 -2.43
C SER A 44 1.46 -9.60 -2.39
N PHE A 45 2.67 -9.45 -1.87
CA PHE A 45 3.36 -8.17 -1.83
C PHE A 45 3.61 -7.63 -3.25
N GLU A 46 4.14 -8.46 -4.14
CA GLU A 46 4.41 -8.05 -5.53
C GLU A 46 3.13 -7.67 -6.27
N ARG A 47 2.05 -8.42 -6.05
CA ARG A 47 0.75 -8.10 -6.66
C ARG A 47 0.24 -6.75 -6.19
N ARG A 48 0.35 -6.47 -4.89
CA ARG A 48 -0.04 -5.19 -4.31
C ARG A 48 0.77 -4.05 -4.88
N GLU A 49 2.08 -4.24 -5.02
CA GLU A 49 2.97 -3.25 -5.63
C GLU A 49 2.59 -2.98 -7.09
N GLN A 50 2.28 -4.02 -7.86
CA GLN A 50 1.86 -3.88 -9.25
C GLN A 50 0.55 -3.10 -9.37
N ILE A 51 -0.42 -3.38 -8.49
CA ILE A 51 -1.70 -2.69 -8.48
C ILE A 51 -1.50 -1.21 -8.17
N LEU A 52 -0.67 -0.89 -7.16
CA LEU A 52 -0.38 0.49 -6.80
C LEU A 52 0.31 1.25 -7.92
N ARG A 53 1.26 0.60 -8.62
CA ARG A 53 1.93 1.22 -9.78
C ARG A 53 0.94 1.47 -10.91
N ALA A 54 0.06 0.52 -11.19
CA ALA A 54 -0.95 0.67 -12.22
C ALA A 54 -1.90 1.82 -11.90
N GLN A 55 -2.35 1.92 -10.66
CA GLN A 55 -3.21 3.02 -10.22
C GLN A 55 -2.50 4.37 -10.34
N GLN A 56 -1.23 4.41 -10.00
CA GLN A 56 -0.42 5.62 -10.11
C GLN A 56 -0.27 6.04 -11.58
N MET A 57 -0.01 5.10 -12.48
CA MET A 57 0.11 5.39 -13.91
C MET A 57 -1.19 5.93 -14.49
N VAL A 58 -2.33 5.35 -14.11
CA VAL A 58 -3.64 5.82 -14.56
C VAL A 58 -3.90 7.24 -14.05
N LEU A 59 -3.59 7.49 -12.78
CA LEU A 59 -3.78 8.81 -12.18
C LEU A 59 -2.89 9.85 -12.85
N GLU A 60 -1.62 9.52 -13.11
CA GLU A 60 -0.69 10.42 -13.82
C GLU A 60 -1.17 10.73 -15.22
N ALA A 61 -1.65 9.72 -15.95
CA ALA A 61 -2.19 9.91 -17.30
C ALA A 61 -3.43 10.83 -17.29
N TYR A 62 -4.29 10.68 -16.29
CA TYR A 62 -5.47 11.52 -16.13
C TYR A 62 -5.08 12.97 -15.85
N ILE A 63 -4.12 13.17 -14.94
CA ILE A 63 -3.62 14.50 -14.61
C ILE A 63 -2.93 15.14 -15.80
N ASP A 64 -2.13 14.39 -16.56
CA ASP A 64 -1.48 14.88 -17.77
C ASP A 64 -2.52 15.32 -18.80
N GLN A 65 -3.60 14.57 -18.95
CA GLN A 65 -4.69 14.94 -19.86
C GLN A 65 -5.35 16.25 -19.45
N LEU A 66 -5.58 16.43 -18.15
CA LEU A 66 -6.11 17.68 -17.61
C LEU A 66 -5.12 18.83 -17.79
N ALA A 67 -3.84 18.59 -17.55
CA ALA A 67 -2.77 19.56 -17.70
C ALA A 67 -2.56 19.94 -19.17
N GLY A 68 -2.82 19.02 -20.11
CA GLY A 68 -2.75 19.29 -21.53
C GLY A 68 -3.80 20.29 -22.01
N ALA A 69 -4.94 20.40 -21.31
CA ALA A 69 -5.97 21.39 -21.59
C ALA A 69 -5.64 22.76 -21.00
N LYS A 70 -4.74 22.81 -20.01
CA LYS A 70 -4.28 24.03 -19.35
C LYS A 70 -2.81 23.86 -19.01
N SER A 71 -2.03 24.94 -19.06
CA SER A 71 -0.63 24.90 -18.66
C SER A 71 -0.52 24.86 -17.13
N PHE A 72 -0.11 23.72 -16.59
CA PHE A 72 0.20 23.59 -15.17
C PHE A 72 1.69 23.39 -14.97
N SER A 73 2.24 23.98 -13.93
CA SER A 73 3.61 23.70 -13.51
C SER A 73 3.69 22.29 -12.90
N THR A 74 4.92 21.76 -12.84
CA THR A 74 5.16 20.46 -12.19
C THR A 74 4.69 20.47 -10.74
N ASP A 75 4.94 21.57 -10.02
CA ASP A 75 4.54 21.71 -8.63
C ASP A 75 3.02 21.75 -8.47
N GLU A 76 2.31 22.41 -9.39
CA GLU A 76 0.85 22.43 -9.37
C GLU A 76 0.26 21.04 -9.59
N VAL A 77 0.81 20.28 -10.53
CA VAL A 77 0.38 18.91 -10.79
C VAL A 77 0.64 18.04 -9.55
N ARG A 78 1.82 18.16 -8.95
CA ARG A 78 2.16 17.43 -7.74
C ARG A 78 1.22 17.77 -6.58
N SER A 79 0.88 19.03 -6.42
CA SER A 79 -0.06 19.47 -5.40
C SER A 79 -1.44 18.89 -5.60
N MET A 80 -1.91 18.80 -6.85
CA MET A 80 -3.18 18.17 -7.17
C MET A 80 -3.17 16.68 -6.84
N MET A 81 -2.09 15.97 -7.16
CA MET A 81 -1.92 14.56 -6.82
C MET A 81 -2.00 14.35 -5.31
N ASN A 82 -1.29 15.16 -4.56
CA ASN A 82 -1.26 15.04 -3.10
C ASN A 82 -2.64 15.28 -2.48
N ARG A 83 -3.41 16.23 -3.02
CA ARG A 83 -4.77 16.48 -2.55
C ARG A 83 -5.70 15.30 -2.81
N ILE A 84 -5.55 14.64 -3.95
CA ILE A 84 -6.35 13.45 -4.28
C ILE A 84 -6.01 12.31 -3.34
N ILE A 85 -4.72 12.07 -3.09
CA ILE A 85 -4.25 11.03 -2.19
C ILE A 85 -4.74 11.30 -0.76
N ASP A 86 -4.60 12.53 -0.27
CA ASP A 86 -5.05 12.91 1.06
C ASP A 86 -6.58 12.77 1.21
N GLY A 87 -7.32 13.12 0.16
CA GLY A 87 -8.76 12.95 0.15
C GLY A 87 -9.20 11.50 0.25
N GLU A 88 -8.45 10.57 -0.30
CA GLU A 88 -8.76 9.15 -0.23
C GLU A 88 -8.46 8.55 1.15
N GLN A 89 -7.57 9.16 1.92
CA GLN A 89 -7.20 8.68 3.24
C GLN A 89 -8.16 9.13 4.34
N GLN A 90 -9.06 10.02 4.04
CA GLN A 90 -10.09 10.48 4.94
C GLN A 90 -11.38 9.69 4.69
#